data_d3c19b8bea497655106d5f9f16934946
#
_entry.id   d3c19b8bea497655106d5f9f16934946
#
_cell.length_a   1.000
_cell.length_b   1.000
_cell.length_c   1.000
_cell.angle_alpha   90.00
_cell.angle_beta   90.00
_cell.angle_gamma   90.00
#
_symmetry.space_group_name_H-M   'P 1'
#
loop_
_entity.id
_entity.type
_entity.pdbx_description
1 polymer ?
#
loop_
_entity_poly.entity_id
_entity_poly.type
_entity_poly.pdbx_seq_one_letter_code
_entity_poly.pdbx_strand_id
1 'polypeptide(L)'
;RRDRTDAQMAEEAATYRARLLGGAAAPDGFVFGRFPIKSEHIFYATPSTVAFVNLRPLVPGHVLVTPRRSTPRTADLSADEFDDLVLTARRVAAVVEATHPGTAGCELGVQDGKVAGQSVPHVHVHILPRK
;
A
#
# COMPACT_ATOMS: atom_id res chain seq x y z
N ARG A 1 15.82 -10.79 11.13
CA ARG A 1 15.60 -9.68 10.20
C ARG A 1 15.24 -8.42 10.96
N ARG A 2 15.98 -7.36 10.69
CA ARG A 2 15.79 -6.10 11.39
C ARG A 2 14.69 -5.26 10.75
N ASP A 3 13.83 -4.65 11.59
CA ASP A 3 12.86 -3.69 11.12
C ASP A 3 13.56 -2.43 10.60
N ARG A 4 12.96 -1.80 9.61
CA ARG A 4 13.43 -0.53 9.11
C ARG A 4 13.13 0.58 10.11
N THR A 5 13.93 1.64 10.09
CA THR A 5 13.68 2.81 10.93
C THR A 5 12.57 3.68 10.33
N ASP A 6 11.97 4.52 11.17
CA ASP A 6 10.97 5.50 10.71
C ASP A 6 11.56 6.41 9.63
N ALA A 7 12.83 6.81 9.77
CA ALA A 7 13.49 7.67 8.79
C ALA A 7 13.64 6.98 7.43
N GLN A 8 14.01 5.69 7.43
CA GLN A 8 14.13 4.92 6.17
C GLN A 8 12.78 4.79 5.48
N MET A 9 11.72 4.53 6.25
CA MET A 9 10.37 4.40 5.72
C MET A 9 9.83 5.73 5.20
N ALA A 10 10.09 6.83 5.91
CA ALA A 10 9.68 8.17 5.47
C ALA A 10 10.41 8.59 4.19
N GLU A 11 11.67 8.24 4.05
CA GLU A 11 12.45 8.51 2.85
C GLU A 11 11.90 7.76 1.64
N GLU A 12 11.60 6.48 1.80
CA GLU A 12 10.98 5.69 0.74
C GLU A 12 9.63 6.28 0.33
N ALA A 13 8.80 6.61 1.30
CA ALA A 13 7.49 7.21 1.05
C ALA A 13 7.61 8.54 0.30
N ALA A 14 8.57 9.39 0.67
CA ALA A 14 8.82 10.66 0.00
C ALA A 14 9.21 10.47 -1.47
N THR A 15 10.01 9.44 -1.76
CA THR A 15 10.43 9.11 -3.12
C THR A 15 9.23 8.78 -4.01
N TYR A 16 8.30 7.96 -3.52
CA TYR A 16 7.10 7.63 -4.29
C TYR A 16 6.14 8.83 -4.39
N ARG A 17 5.98 9.56 -3.30
CA ARG A 17 5.08 10.73 -3.24
C ARG A 17 5.45 11.76 -4.29
N ALA A 18 6.74 11.97 -4.54
CA ALA A 18 7.21 12.92 -5.53
C ALA A 18 6.78 12.57 -6.95
N ARG A 19 6.45 11.31 -7.22
CA ARG A 19 6.02 10.80 -8.54
C ARG A 19 4.52 10.60 -8.66
N LEU A 20 3.77 10.77 -7.57
CA LEU A 20 2.32 10.54 -7.52
C LEU A 20 1.61 11.87 -7.28
N LEU A 21 1.12 12.47 -8.36
CA LEU A 21 0.42 13.76 -8.30
C LEU A 21 -1.09 13.56 -8.24
N GLY A 22 -1.78 14.53 -7.67
CA GLY A 22 -3.24 14.61 -7.73
C GLY A 22 -3.98 13.78 -6.68
N GLY A 23 -3.29 13.24 -5.69
CA GLY A 23 -3.92 12.53 -4.60
C GLY A 23 -4.56 13.45 -3.57
N ALA A 24 -5.37 12.87 -2.67
CA ALA A 24 -5.89 13.54 -1.49
C ALA A 24 -4.78 13.66 -0.44
N ALA A 25 -5.01 14.51 0.57
CA ALA A 25 -4.09 14.60 1.69
C ALA A 25 -4.01 13.26 2.44
N ALA A 26 -2.83 12.90 2.91
CA ALA A 26 -2.65 11.71 3.73
C ALA A 26 -3.47 11.86 5.02
N PRO A 27 -4.24 10.84 5.41
CA PRO A 27 -5.02 10.92 6.64
C PRO A 27 -4.12 10.92 7.87
N ASP A 28 -4.47 11.72 8.86
CA ASP A 28 -3.87 11.63 10.18
C ASP A 28 -4.55 10.53 10.97
N GLY A 29 -3.78 9.81 11.78
CA GLY A 29 -4.32 8.79 12.65
C GLY A 29 -4.87 7.57 11.93
N PHE A 30 -4.43 7.31 10.71
CA PHE A 30 -4.87 6.13 9.97
C PHE A 30 -4.40 4.86 10.69
N VAL A 31 -5.29 3.88 10.82
CA VAL A 31 -5.01 2.60 11.45
C VAL A 31 -5.28 1.48 10.45
N PHE A 32 -4.25 0.69 10.16
CA PHE A 32 -4.35 -0.48 9.30
C PHE A 32 -4.60 -1.71 10.19
N GLY A 33 -5.82 -2.22 10.17
CA GLY A 33 -6.23 -3.22 11.15
C GLY A 33 -6.15 -2.61 12.55
N ARG A 34 -5.14 -3.03 13.32
CA ARG A 34 -4.83 -2.47 14.65
C ARG A 34 -3.51 -1.69 14.66
N PHE A 35 -2.85 -1.55 13.51
CA PHE A 35 -1.52 -0.96 13.42
C PHE A 35 -1.61 0.50 13.01
N PRO A 36 -1.20 1.44 13.89
CA PRO A 36 -1.14 2.85 13.51
C PRO A 36 -0.10 3.06 12.41
N ILE A 37 -0.46 3.82 11.39
CA ILE A 37 0.46 4.16 10.29
C ILE A 37 0.73 5.64 10.35
N LYS A 38 1.99 6.02 10.49
CA LYS A 38 2.38 7.42 10.51
C LYS A 38 2.10 8.07 9.17
N SER A 39 1.61 9.31 9.17
CA SER A 39 1.29 10.01 7.92
C SER A 39 2.49 10.16 7.00
N GLU A 40 3.69 10.28 7.55
CA GLU A 40 4.94 10.37 6.78
C GLU A 40 5.31 9.07 6.05
N HIS A 41 4.68 7.95 6.42
CA HIS A 41 4.85 6.66 5.73
C HIS A 41 3.80 6.45 4.64
N ILE A 42 2.80 7.30 4.56
CA ILE A 42 1.76 7.28 3.53
C ILE A 42 2.22 8.13 2.36
N PHE A 43 2.27 7.54 1.17
CA PHE A 43 2.79 8.26 0.01
C PHE A 43 1.72 8.61 -1.02
N TYR A 44 0.53 8.05 -0.92
CA TYR A 44 -0.59 8.40 -1.78
C TYR A 44 -1.91 8.07 -1.09
N ALA A 45 -2.92 8.88 -1.35
CA ALA A 45 -4.24 8.66 -0.80
C ALA A 45 -5.32 9.20 -1.73
N THR A 46 -6.49 8.57 -1.68
CA THR A 46 -7.72 9.03 -2.30
C THR A 46 -8.76 9.16 -1.17
N PRO A 47 -9.99 9.60 -1.46
CA PRO A 47 -11.04 9.61 -0.43
C PRO A 47 -11.33 8.23 0.17
N SER A 48 -11.03 7.12 -0.53
CA SER A 48 -11.34 5.77 -0.03
C SER A 48 -10.15 4.82 0.08
N THR A 49 -8.97 5.22 -0.39
CA THR A 49 -7.78 4.33 -0.46
C THR A 49 -6.55 5.03 0.10
N VAL A 50 -5.65 4.25 0.69
CA VAL A 50 -4.37 4.71 1.25
C VAL A 50 -3.25 3.78 0.78
N ALA A 51 -2.13 4.34 0.35
CA ALA A 51 -0.93 3.58 0.00
C ALA A 51 0.22 3.96 0.95
N PHE A 52 0.88 2.97 1.49
CA PHE A 52 1.95 3.20 2.47
C PHE A 52 3.07 2.17 2.37
N VAL A 53 4.24 2.52 2.90
CA VAL A 53 5.43 1.67 2.85
C VAL A 53 5.36 0.58 3.91
N ASN A 54 6.04 -0.54 3.64
CA ASN A 54 6.01 -1.70 4.52
C ASN A 54 7.18 -1.65 5.51
N LEU A 55 6.90 -1.98 6.78
CA LEU A 55 7.92 -2.09 7.82
C LEU A 55 8.93 -3.20 7.50
N ARG A 56 8.45 -4.33 6.96
CA ARG A 56 9.27 -5.51 6.64
C ARG A 56 9.05 -5.96 5.20
N PRO A 57 9.58 -5.20 4.23
CA PRO A 57 9.37 -5.54 2.83
C PRO A 57 10.04 -6.87 2.48
N LEU A 58 9.36 -7.68 1.69
CA LEU A 58 9.91 -8.95 1.18
C LEU A 58 10.93 -8.71 0.08
N VAL A 59 10.74 -7.65 -0.68
CA VAL A 59 11.65 -7.18 -1.73
C VAL A 59 11.68 -5.66 -1.71
N PRO A 60 12.73 -5.02 -2.25
CA PRO A 60 12.72 -3.56 -2.40
C PRO A 60 11.48 -3.11 -3.17
N GLY A 61 10.77 -2.11 -2.64
CA GLY A 61 9.57 -1.59 -3.25
C GLY A 61 8.28 -2.31 -2.86
N HIS A 62 8.33 -3.30 -1.97
CA HIS A 62 7.13 -3.95 -1.45
C HIS A 62 6.32 -2.96 -0.62
N VAL A 63 5.19 -2.52 -1.16
CA VAL A 63 4.29 -1.55 -0.51
C VAL A 63 2.88 -2.12 -0.42
N LEU A 64 2.03 -1.45 0.35
CA LEU A 64 0.65 -1.88 0.58
C LEU A 64 -0.31 -0.79 0.14
N VAL A 65 -1.44 -1.21 -0.45
CA VAL A 65 -2.54 -0.35 -0.84
C VAL A 65 -3.80 -0.90 -0.19
N THR A 66 -4.53 -0.07 0.53
CA THR A 66 -5.62 -0.54 1.37
C THR A 66 -6.78 0.45 1.35
N PRO A 67 -8.04 -0.01 1.46
CA PRO A 67 -9.15 0.92 1.69
C PRO A 67 -8.99 1.62 3.04
N ARG A 68 -9.47 2.86 3.12
CA ARG A 68 -9.48 3.59 4.40
C ARG A 68 -10.38 2.93 5.42
N ARG A 69 -11.53 2.41 4.96
CA ARG A 69 -12.49 1.74 5.83
C ARG A 69 -12.00 0.33 6.15
N SER A 70 -11.88 0.02 7.43
CA SER A 70 -11.41 -1.29 7.87
C SER A 70 -12.48 -2.35 7.60
N THR A 71 -12.25 -3.15 6.58
CA THR A 71 -13.10 -4.28 6.21
C THR A 71 -12.25 -5.53 6.09
N PRO A 72 -12.68 -6.68 6.63
CA PRO A 72 -11.85 -7.89 6.62
C PRO A 72 -11.75 -8.56 5.25
N ARG A 73 -12.80 -8.48 4.42
CA ARG A 73 -12.86 -9.21 3.16
C ARG A 73 -13.23 -8.31 2.00
N THR A 74 -12.76 -8.68 0.80
CA THR A 74 -13.06 -7.90 -0.42
C THR A 74 -14.56 -7.78 -0.68
N ALA A 75 -15.33 -8.82 -0.36
CA ALA A 75 -16.79 -8.81 -0.54
C ALA A 75 -17.49 -7.76 0.35
N ASP A 76 -16.82 -7.25 1.38
CA ASP A 76 -17.39 -6.25 2.28
C ASP A 76 -17.19 -4.81 1.77
N LEU A 77 -16.42 -4.63 0.71
CA LEU A 77 -16.21 -3.33 0.08
C LEU A 77 -17.39 -3.01 -0.85
N SER A 78 -17.72 -1.71 -0.96
CA SER A 78 -18.61 -1.28 -2.02
C SER A 78 -17.91 -1.41 -3.38
N ALA A 79 -18.68 -1.39 -4.47
CA ALA A 79 -18.13 -1.44 -5.82
C ALA A 79 -17.17 -0.25 -6.05
N ASP A 80 -17.55 0.95 -5.60
CA ASP A 80 -16.72 2.14 -5.75
C ASP A 80 -15.42 2.03 -4.95
N GLU A 81 -15.47 1.50 -3.74
CA GLU A 81 -14.28 1.27 -2.93
C GLU A 81 -13.34 0.27 -3.60
N PHE A 82 -13.89 -0.81 -4.12
CA PHE A 82 -13.10 -1.83 -4.79
C PHE A 82 -12.47 -1.32 -6.07
N ASP A 83 -13.22 -0.58 -6.88
CA ASP A 83 -12.72 0.02 -8.11
C ASP A 83 -11.58 0.99 -7.84
N ASP A 84 -11.74 1.85 -6.83
CA ASP A 84 -10.72 2.81 -6.45
C ASP A 84 -9.46 2.11 -5.91
N LEU A 85 -9.63 1.05 -5.13
CA LEU A 85 -8.53 0.25 -4.63
C LEU A 85 -7.68 -0.33 -5.76
N VAL A 86 -8.32 -0.93 -6.75
CA VAL A 86 -7.64 -1.56 -7.89
C VAL A 86 -6.96 -0.52 -8.77
N LEU A 87 -7.64 0.58 -9.08
CA LEU A 87 -7.06 1.66 -9.88
C LEU A 87 -5.85 2.29 -9.18
N THR A 88 -5.95 2.51 -7.88
CA THR A 88 -4.85 3.04 -7.07
C THR A 88 -3.68 2.06 -7.05
N ALA A 89 -3.95 0.77 -6.85
CA ALA A 89 -2.91 -0.26 -6.84
C ALA A 89 -2.16 -0.30 -8.17
N ARG A 90 -2.86 -0.19 -9.30
CA ARG A 90 -2.25 -0.14 -10.63
C ARG A 90 -1.33 1.08 -10.78
N ARG A 91 -1.78 2.23 -10.33
CA ARG A 91 -1.00 3.48 -10.39
C ARG A 91 0.25 3.40 -9.50
N VAL A 92 0.09 2.89 -8.30
CA VAL A 92 1.20 2.71 -7.36
C VAL A 92 2.23 1.72 -7.92
N ALA A 93 1.76 0.60 -8.47
CA ALA A 93 2.65 -0.40 -9.07
C ALA A 93 3.54 0.20 -10.15
N ALA A 94 2.98 1.04 -11.03
CA ALA A 94 3.74 1.69 -12.09
C ALA A 94 4.86 2.60 -11.53
N VAL A 95 4.55 3.36 -10.48
CA VAL A 95 5.53 4.26 -9.85
C VAL A 95 6.63 3.47 -9.14
N VAL A 96 6.25 2.44 -8.39
CA VAL A 96 7.21 1.62 -7.66
C VAL A 96 8.14 0.90 -8.64
N GLU A 97 7.60 0.35 -9.71
CA GLU A 97 8.37 -0.31 -10.76
C GLU A 97 9.37 0.66 -11.40
N ALA A 98 8.95 1.87 -11.72
CA ALA A 98 9.81 2.88 -12.33
C ALA A 98 10.91 3.38 -11.36
N THR A 99 10.69 3.27 -10.06
CA THR A 99 11.62 3.75 -9.04
C THR A 99 12.75 2.75 -8.77
N HIS A 100 12.50 1.46 -8.96
CA HIS A 100 13.47 0.40 -8.64
C HIS A 100 14.11 -0.15 -9.91
N PRO A 101 15.40 0.18 -10.18
CA PRO A 101 16.09 -0.27 -11.40
C PRO A 101 16.10 -1.79 -11.53
N GLY A 102 15.95 -2.27 -12.75
CA GLY A 102 15.95 -3.68 -13.06
C GLY A 102 14.62 -4.38 -12.87
N THR A 103 13.59 -3.67 -12.41
CA THR A 103 12.25 -4.22 -12.26
C THR A 103 11.62 -4.39 -13.64
N ALA A 104 11.17 -5.62 -13.93
CA ALA A 104 10.56 -5.96 -15.22
C ALA A 104 9.06 -6.21 -15.13
N GLY A 105 8.51 -6.22 -13.94
CA GLY A 105 7.09 -6.41 -13.69
C GLY A 105 6.75 -6.24 -12.22
N CYS A 106 5.47 -6.37 -11.92
CA CYS A 106 4.97 -6.20 -10.56
C CYS A 106 3.93 -7.25 -10.27
N GLU A 107 4.02 -7.86 -9.11
CA GLU A 107 3.00 -8.76 -8.62
C GLU A 107 2.04 -7.98 -7.74
N LEU A 108 0.75 -8.04 -8.05
CA LEU A 108 -0.32 -7.44 -7.25
C LEU A 108 -1.14 -8.57 -6.68
N GLY A 109 -1.17 -8.71 -5.36
CA GLY A 109 -1.86 -9.83 -4.74
C GLY A 109 -2.68 -9.41 -3.55
N VAL A 110 -3.86 -10.05 -3.39
CA VAL A 110 -4.73 -9.90 -2.23
C VAL A 110 -4.90 -11.27 -1.60
N GLN A 111 -4.59 -11.34 -0.30
CA GLN A 111 -4.90 -12.53 0.49
C GLN A 111 -6.26 -12.31 1.14
N ASP A 112 -7.30 -12.82 0.51
CA ASP A 112 -8.68 -12.56 0.88
C ASP A 112 -9.20 -13.68 1.78
N GLY A 113 -9.05 -13.51 3.07
CA GLY A 113 -9.43 -14.48 4.07
C GLY A 113 -8.25 -15.21 4.68
N LYS A 114 -8.48 -15.75 5.88
CA LYS A 114 -7.45 -16.39 6.68
C LYS A 114 -6.82 -17.60 5.98
N VAL A 115 -7.62 -18.38 5.28
CA VAL A 115 -7.15 -19.57 4.54
C VAL A 115 -6.27 -19.20 3.36
N ALA A 116 -6.34 -17.97 2.88
CA ALA A 116 -5.47 -17.44 1.83
C ALA A 116 -4.20 -16.77 2.38
N GLY A 117 -4.01 -16.79 3.69
CA GLY A 117 -2.85 -16.22 4.33
C GLY A 117 -3.01 -14.80 4.85
N GLN A 118 -4.24 -14.27 4.90
CA GLN A 118 -4.49 -12.93 5.40
C GLN A 118 -4.15 -12.85 6.89
N SER A 119 -3.14 -12.04 7.22
CA SER A 119 -2.69 -11.88 8.61
C SER A 119 -3.28 -10.66 9.31
N VAL A 120 -3.73 -9.66 8.55
CA VAL A 120 -4.37 -8.45 9.07
C VAL A 120 -5.80 -8.41 8.52
N PRO A 121 -6.83 -8.35 9.39
CA PRO A 121 -8.23 -8.36 8.96
C PRO A 121 -8.69 -6.99 8.45
N HIS A 122 -7.98 -6.48 7.48
CA HIS A 122 -8.21 -5.23 6.78
C HIS A 122 -7.71 -5.47 5.36
N VAL A 123 -8.59 -5.45 4.39
CA VAL A 123 -8.25 -5.73 2.98
C VAL A 123 -7.02 -4.93 2.56
N HIS A 124 -6.07 -5.57 1.90
CA HIS A 124 -4.90 -4.87 1.38
C HIS A 124 -4.33 -5.58 0.16
N VAL A 125 -3.82 -4.78 -0.76
CA VAL A 125 -3.14 -5.24 -1.95
C VAL A 125 -1.63 -5.15 -1.68
N HIS A 126 -0.94 -6.28 -1.80
CA HIS A 126 0.52 -6.31 -1.81
C HIS A 126 1.01 -5.94 -3.20
N ILE A 127 1.96 -5.04 -3.27
CA ILE A 127 2.64 -4.68 -4.51
C ILE A 127 4.09 -5.11 -4.37
N LEU A 128 4.52 -6.06 -5.20
CA LEU A 128 5.87 -6.62 -5.15
C LEU A 128 6.54 -6.49 -6.52
N PRO A 129 7.47 -5.53 -6.66
CA PRO A 129 8.25 -5.44 -7.89
C PRO A 129 9.10 -6.70 -8.10
N ARG A 130 9.19 -7.16 -9.34
CA ARG A 130 9.96 -8.36 -9.70
C ARG A 130 10.95 -8.06 -10.83
N LYS A 131 12.09 -8.69 -10.74
CA LYS A 131 13.15 -8.59 -11.76
C LYS A 131 13.08 -9.70 -12.77
#